data_8d4b8c2869a58d472db81cff471749d8
#
_entry.id   8d4b8c2869a58d472db81cff471749d8
#
_cell.length_a   1.000
_cell.length_b   1.000
_cell.length_c   1.000
_cell.angle_alpha   90.00
_cell.angle_beta   90.00
_cell.angle_gamma   90.00
#
_symmetry.space_group_name_H-M   'P 1'
#
loop_
_entity.id
_entity.type
_entity.pdbx_description
1 polymer ?
#
loop_
_entity_poly.entity_id
_entity_poly.type
_entity_poly.pdbx_seq_one_letter_code
_entity_poly.pdbx_strand_id
1 'polypeptide(L)'
;MTANNNPRILLFCISVIIIFSALASYVQSSAGKVRVTEITIPTQDGQWLKADLYKPFTATSENPAPMVVVIPGFQRSKETLSNLSIELSRRGIVVISIDPYAQGGSSSSFSTRAATTEGYGMFAVVDYAYETNNLNYIDKTRIGATGHSAGGLAAIRGATYFGKEAKKNGTVSKLHSVFVSGFIYRGFTKKDLQPVSSNIGISYALYDEGAYRNKLKHGDLRLAPEALRIINSSINDKKNHINEITIGKYYGNSAEKNLRVVYNEKVLHPFQPYNREVMANQLMYFEQVFDLKNTLSNNNQIWYWKEICTSISFIVSLIMLIPLTQLMLNIPFFERIKKPIPNILPKPEGKGKILFWILFAISALVAAFTFIPMSELSKTLFVEASSRKQTWFFPQRMNNAIMLWAILNGVVSLIIFYTSYRLFGKKNGVLFDMLGLRIKRSELLRTFLLAIMIFAIYYILLFTIYFLFHVDYRIFFIGIRIFRPVMLLLLVLYAPLFFIFFLSNSLRINGTMRFSNDLQWKTLFFHGLATSIGLLLIICIQYVTFFKTGTVFWTDGWLYVNLLFGVVPMIFFLPFFHNYFFQMTGTVYLGPMITCLVFIMSLLSNTVCYIPI
;
A
#
# COMPACT_ATOMS: atom_id res chain seq x y z
N MET A 1 26.42 -21.87 2.88
CA MET A 1 25.47 -22.74 3.62
C MET A 1 25.63 -24.15 3.10
N THR A 2 25.99 -25.10 3.95
CA THR A 2 26.18 -26.49 3.54
C THR A 2 24.83 -27.11 3.19
N ALA A 3 24.78 -27.97 2.15
CA ALA A 3 23.54 -28.58 1.63
C ALA A 3 22.66 -29.30 2.70
N ASN A 4 23.25 -29.72 3.79
CA ASN A 4 22.60 -30.47 4.87
C ASN A 4 21.67 -29.63 5.78
N ASN A 5 21.76 -28.28 5.75
CA ASN A 5 21.00 -27.41 6.66
C ASN A 5 19.73 -26.79 6.04
N ASN A 6 19.54 -26.92 4.72
CA ASN A 6 18.44 -26.27 4.01
C ASN A 6 17.02 -26.68 4.48
N PRO A 7 16.73 -27.97 4.78
CA PRO A 7 15.41 -28.35 5.29
C PRO A 7 15.13 -27.73 6.67
N ARG A 8 16.16 -27.64 7.53
CA ARG A 8 16.03 -27.03 8.87
C ARG A 8 15.78 -25.53 8.79
N ILE A 9 16.48 -24.84 7.88
CA ILE A 9 16.30 -23.41 7.64
C ILE A 9 14.91 -23.13 7.07
N LEU A 10 14.43 -23.95 6.12
CA LEU A 10 13.08 -23.82 5.58
C LEU A 10 12.02 -24.02 6.66
N LEU A 11 12.15 -25.08 7.47
CA LEU A 11 11.24 -25.35 8.57
C LEU A 11 11.24 -24.19 9.58
N PHE A 12 12.42 -23.65 9.92
CA PHE A 12 12.55 -22.47 10.79
C PHE A 12 11.83 -21.26 10.21
N CYS A 13 12.00 -20.95 8.92
CA CYS A 13 11.29 -19.85 8.27
C CYS A 13 9.77 -20.02 8.33
N ILE A 14 9.26 -21.22 8.00
CA ILE A 14 7.82 -21.51 8.06
C ILE A 14 7.31 -21.37 9.50
N SER A 15 8.04 -21.90 10.49
CA SER A 15 7.67 -21.78 11.90
C SER A 15 7.60 -20.33 12.36
N VAL A 16 8.58 -19.51 11.99
CA VAL A 16 8.58 -18.07 12.31
C VAL A 16 7.38 -17.37 11.67
N ILE A 17 7.09 -17.64 10.39
CA ILE A 17 5.94 -17.06 9.69
C ILE A 17 4.64 -17.42 10.43
N ILE A 18 4.44 -18.68 10.79
CA ILE A 18 3.24 -19.15 11.51
C ILE A 18 3.14 -18.47 12.88
N ILE A 19 4.21 -18.49 13.68
CA ILE A 19 4.21 -17.93 15.05
C ILE A 19 3.91 -16.42 15.01
N PHE A 20 4.62 -15.66 14.19
CA PHE A 20 4.42 -14.21 14.14
C PHE A 20 3.09 -13.82 13.49
N SER A 21 2.56 -14.61 12.57
CA SER A 21 1.21 -14.39 12.03
C SER A 21 0.13 -14.70 13.08
N ALA A 22 0.31 -15.74 13.88
CA ALA A 22 -0.57 -16.05 15.01
C ALA A 22 -0.53 -14.93 16.07
N LEU A 23 0.66 -14.41 16.41
CA LEU A 23 0.81 -13.26 17.31
C LEU A 23 0.14 -11.99 16.74
N ALA A 24 0.29 -11.74 15.45
CA ALA A 24 -0.39 -10.63 14.78
C ALA A 24 -1.91 -10.75 14.86
N SER A 25 -2.46 -11.96 14.66
CA SER A 25 -3.88 -12.26 14.82
C SER A 25 -4.35 -12.10 16.27
N TYR A 26 -3.54 -12.52 17.23
CA TYR A 26 -3.81 -12.34 18.66
C TYR A 26 -3.90 -10.84 19.04
N VAL A 27 -2.98 -10.01 18.52
CA VAL A 27 -3.06 -8.55 18.69
C VAL A 27 -4.29 -7.99 17.99
N GLN A 28 -4.58 -8.42 16.76
CA GLN A 28 -5.72 -7.98 15.97
C GLN A 28 -7.06 -8.25 16.66
N SER A 29 -7.18 -9.40 17.32
CA SER A 29 -8.35 -9.77 18.11
C SER A 29 -8.32 -9.22 19.56
N SER A 30 -7.38 -8.33 19.88
CA SER A 30 -7.22 -7.77 21.25
C SER A 30 -7.14 -8.86 22.33
N ALA A 31 -6.25 -9.82 22.16
CA ALA A 31 -6.11 -10.98 23.04
C ALA A 31 -7.40 -11.82 23.14
N GLY A 32 -8.11 -11.98 22.04
CA GLY A 32 -9.35 -12.74 21.96
C GLY A 32 -10.59 -12.03 22.49
N LYS A 33 -10.53 -10.74 22.82
CA LYS A 33 -11.68 -9.95 23.30
C LYS A 33 -12.54 -9.37 22.17
N VAL A 34 -12.05 -9.42 20.94
CA VAL A 34 -12.70 -8.94 19.73
C VAL A 34 -12.74 -10.05 18.70
N ARG A 35 -13.91 -10.35 18.18
CA ARG A 35 -14.06 -11.25 17.05
C ARG A 35 -13.86 -10.47 15.75
N VAL A 36 -12.93 -10.91 14.91
CA VAL A 36 -12.67 -10.35 13.58
C VAL A 36 -13.14 -11.32 12.52
N THR A 37 -14.00 -10.86 11.61
CA THR A 37 -14.60 -11.70 10.56
C THR A 37 -14.70 -10.93 9.25
N GLU A 38 -14.32 -11.55 8.13
CA GLU A 38 -14.61 -10.97 6.82
C GLU A 38 -16.10 -11.11 6.51
N ILE A 39 -16.71 -10.01 6.05
CA ILE A 39 -18.09 -9.98 5.59
C ILE A 39 -18.17 -9.43 4.16
N THR A 40 -19.21 -9.81 3.45
CA THR A 40 -19.55 -9.29 2.13
C THR A 40 -20.88 -8.56 2.21
N ILE A 41 -20.89 -7.28 1.87
CA ILE A 41 -22.09 -6.44 1.92
C ILE A 41 -22.51 -6.19 0.47
N PRO A 42 -23.66 -6.70 0.02
CA PRO A 42 -24.20 -6.35 -1.28
C PRO A 42 -24.59 -4.86 -1.30
N THR A 43 -24.35 -4.21 -2.42
CA THR A 43 -24.69 -2.82 -2.66
C THR A 43 -25.55 -2.69 -3.92
N GLN A 44 -25.71 -1.46 -4.44
CA GLN A 44 -26.52 -1.22 -5.65
C GLN A 44 -25.97 -1.95 -6.89
N ASP A 45 -26.84 -2.24 -7.84
CA ASP A 45 -26.49 -2.74 -9.19
C ASP A 45 -25.65 -4.03 -9.20
N GLY A 46 -25.84 -4.91 -8.21
CA GLY A 46 -25.11 -6.17 -8.10
C GLY A 46 -23.65 -6.02 -7.65
N GLN A 47 -23.25 -4.83 -7.25
CA GLN A 47 -21.94 -4.59 -6.67
C GLN A 47 -21.88 -5.09 -5.22
N TRP A 48 -20.68 -5.25 -4.69
CA TRP A 48 -20.46 -5.66 -3.30
C TRP A 48 -19.23 -5.01 -2.72
N LEU A 49 -19.22 -4.93 -1.39
CA LEU A 49 -18.06 -4.54 -0.59
C LEU A 49 -17.57 -5.71 0.25
N LYS A 50 -16.27 -5.88 0.29
CA LYS A 50 -15.61 -6.69 1.31
C LYS A 50 -15.23 -5.81 2.49
N ALA A 51 -15.47 -6.33 3.69
CA ALA A 51 -15.16 -5.61 4.91
C ALA A 51 -14.72 -6.58 6.01
N ASP A 52 -13.96 -6.07 6.97
CA ASP A 52 -13.69 -6.75 8.22
C ASP A 52 -14.59 -6.17 9.31
N LEU A 53 -15.38 -7.04 9.92
CA LEU A 53 -16.18 -6.73 11.09
C LEU A 53 -15.37 -7.06 12.36
N TYR A 54 -15.04 -6.03 13.12
CA TYR A 54 -14.46 -6.14 14.46
C TYR A 54 -15.59 -6.01 15.48
N LYS A 55 -15.99 -7.13 16.06
CA LYS A 55 -17.06 -7.18 17.06
C LYS A 55 -16.48 -7.42 18.45
N PRO A 56 -16.48 -6.44 19.37
CA PRO A 56 -16.18 -6.68 20.78
C PRO A 56 -17.16 -7.69 21.38
N PHE A 57 -16.71 -8.58 22.25
CA PHE A 57 -17.62 -9.53 22.93
C PHE A 57 -18.58 -8.83 23.90
N THR A 58 -18.28 -7.61 24.31
CA THR A 58 -19.16 -6.76 25.13
C THR A 58 -20.35 -6.19 24.36
N ALA A 59 -20.29 -6.21 23.00
CA ALA A 59 -21.39 -5.75 22.14
C ALA A 59 -22.40 -6.90 21.94
N THR A 60 -23.55 -6.80 22.62
CA THR A 60 -24.65 -7.79 22.57
C THR A 60 -25.98 -7.11 22.28
N SER A 61 -27.03 -7.87 22.08
CA SER A 61 -28.39 -7.32 21.88
C SER A 61 -28.90 -6.59 23.13
N GLU A 62 -28.45 -7.00 24.31
CA GLU A 62 -28.81 -6.39 25.61
C GLU A 62 -27.94 -5.15 25.91
N ASN A 63 -26.75 -5.07 25.31
CA ASN A 63 -25.81 -3.96 25.47
C ASN A 63 -25.26 -3.52 24.09
N PRO A 64 -26.10 -2.85 23.26
CA PRO A 64 -25.69 -2.42 21.93
C PRO A 64 -24.56 -1.38 21.99
N ALA A 65 -23.54 -1.57 21.16
CA ALA A 65 -22.36 -0.72 21.12
C ALA A 65 -22.44 0.30 19.97
N PRO A 66 -21.80 1.47 20.10
CA PRO A 66 -21.58 2.36 18.95
C PRO A 66 -20.85 1.64 17.82
N MET A 67 -21.06 2.09 16.58
CA MET A 67 -20.40 1.54 15.40
C MET A 67 -19.63 2.62 14.65
N VAL A 68 -18.48 2.26 14.09
CA VAL A 68 -17.70 3.12 13.19
C VAL A 68 -17.38 2.39 11.89
N VAL A 69 -17.72 3.02 10.76
CA VAL A 69 -17.24 2.59 9.43
C VAL A 69 -15.88 3.21 9.18
N VAL A 70 -14.87 2.39 8.88
CA VAL A 70 -13.49 2.81 8.61
C VAL A 70 -13.20 2.68 7.12
N ILE A 71 -12.78 3.80 6.48
CA ILE A 71 -12.61 3.91 5.04
C ILE A 71 -11.15 4.27 4.73
N PRO A 72 -10.36 3.36 4.13
CA PRO A 72 -8.98 3.69 3.74
C PRO A 72 -8.94 4.67 2.57
N GLY A 73 -7.75 5.24 2.35
CA GLY A 73 -7.50 6.19 1.27
C GLY A 73 -7.44 5.54 -0.12
N PHE A 74 -7.24 6.38 -1.12
CA PHE A 74 -7.05 5.93 -2.49
C PHE A 74 -5.86 4.97 -2.59
N GLN A 75 -6.02 3.87 -3.31
CA GLN A 75 -5.08 2.77 -3.48
C GLN A 75 -4.88 1.87 -2.23
N ARG A 76 -5.67 2.02 -1.20
CA ARG A 76 -5.51 1.28 0.06
C ARG A 76 -6.70 0.36 0.30
N SER A 77 -6.44 -0.77 0.92
CA SER A 77 -7.45 -1.73 1.37
C SER A 77 -7.69 -1.60 2.88
N LYS A 78 -8.68 -2.34 3.38
CA LYS A 78 -9.09 -2.35 4.80
C LYS A 78 -7.93 -2.63 5.77
N GLU A 79 -6.93 -3.41 5.34
CA GLU A 79 -5.76 -3.77 6.15
C GLU A 79 -4.93 -2.55 6.56
N THR A 80 -4.90 -1.48 5.74
CA THR A 80 -4.09 -0.29 6.03
C THR A 80 -4.60 0.56 7.19
N LEU A 81 -5.88 0.42 7.54
CA LEU A 81 -6.48 1.04 8.73
C LEU A 81 -6.90 0.01 9.78
N SER A 82 -6.38 -1.22 9.71
CA SER A 82 -6.62 -2.24 10.74
C SER A 82 -6.08 -1.81 12.11
N ASN A 83 -5.03 -0.99 12.14
CA ASN A 83 -4.52 -0.35 13.35
C ASN A 83 -5.60 0.46 14.09
N LEU A 84 -6.31 1.33 13.38
CA LEU A 84 -7.42 2.10 13.94
C LEU A 84 -8.58 1.18 14.35
N SER A 85 -8.90 0.18 13.53
CA SER A 85 -9.98 -0.79 13.80
C SER A 85 -9.72 -1.59 15.08
N ILE A 86 -8.46 -1.98 15.32
CA ILE A 86 -8.03 -2.63 16.57
C ILE A 86 -8.28 -1.69 17.76
N GLU A 87 -7.84 -0.45 17.67
CA GLU A 87 -7.90 0.47 18.81
C GLU A 87 -9.33 0.92 19.14
N LEU A 88 -10.18 1.13 18.14
CA LEU A 88 -11.60 1.42 18.34
C LEU A 88 -12.32 0.23 18.97
N SER A 89 -12.10 -0.98 18.43
CA SER A 89 -12.79 -2.17 18.94
C SER A 89 -12.36 -2.56 20.36
N ARG A 90 -11.10 -2.31 20.75
CA ARG A 90 -10.63 -2.47 22.13
C ARG A 90 -11.38 -1.57 23.13
N ARG A 91 -11.98 -0.48 22.65
CA ARG A 91 -12.77 0.47 23.44
C ARG A 91 -14.26 0.21 23.37
N GLY A 92 -14.64 -0.99 22.93
CA GLY A 92 -16.05 -1.40 22.89
C GLY A 92 -16.83 -0.89 21.68
N ILE A 93 -16.17 -0.31 20.67
CA ILE A 93 -16.83 0.16 19.44
C ILE A 93 -16.84 -0.98 18.42
N VAL A 94 -17.99 -1.28 17.83
CA VAL A 94 -18.08 -2.17 16.67
C VAL A 94 -17.50 -1.45 15.46
N VAL A 95 -16.60 -2.11 14.72
CA VAL A 95 -15.98 -1.50 13.54
C VAL A 95 -16.28 -2.32 12.30
N ILE A 96 -16.70 -1.65 11.23
CA ILE A 96 -16.76 -2.20 9.87
C ILE A 96 -15.70 -1.49 9.03
N SER A 97 -14.56 -2.16 8.84
CA SER A 97 -13.46 -1.65 8.01
C SER A 97 -13.64 -2.14 6.59
N ILE A 98 -13.93 -1.23 5.66
CA ILE A 98 -14.29 -1.58 4.28
C ILE A 98 -13.09 -1.58 3.35
N ASP A 99 -13.13 -2.46 2.35
CA ASP A 99 -12.42 -2.26 1.10
C ASP A 99 -13.24 -1.29 0.22
N PRO A 100 -12.75 -0.10 -0.11
CA PRO A 100 -13.46 0.79 -1.02
C PRO A 100 -13.67 0.15 -2.40
N TYR A 101 -14.65 0.61 -3.17
CA TYR A 101 -14.84 0.16 -4.55
C TYR A 101 -13.54 0.20 -5.36
N ALA A 102 -13.30 -0.83 -6.16
CA ALA A 102 -12.10 -1.08 -6.94
C ALA A 102 -10.81 -1.29 -6.12
N GLN A 103 -10.92 -1.45 -4.79
CA GLN A 103 -9.80 -1.69 -3.88
C GLN A 103 -10.06 -2.97 -3.08
N GLY A 104 -8.98 -3.57 -2.53
CA GLY A 104 -9.12 -4.81 -1.77
C GLY A 104 -9.89 -5.89 -2.52
N GLY A 105 -10.87 -6.48 -1.85
CA GLY A 105 -11.73 -7.53 -2.40
C GLY A 105 -13.10 -7.04 -2.89
N SER A 106 -13.34 -5.73 -2.89
CA SER A 106 -14.60 -5.16 -3.35
C SER A 106 -14.68 -5.10 -4.87
N SER A 107 -15.92 -5.11 -5.40
CA SER A 107 -16.18 -4.88 -6.81
C SER A 107 -15.79 -3.46 -7.25
N SER A 108 -15.72 -3.22 -8.53
CA SER A 108 -15.54 -1.88 -9.09
C SER A 108 -16.86 -1.14 -9.14
N SER A 109 -16.89 0.15 -8.75
CA SER A 109 -18.07 0.99 -8.96
C SER A 109 -18.26 1.35 -10.44
N PHE A 110 -19.50 1.52 -10.87
CA PHE A 110 -19.82 2.13 -12.16
C PHE A 110 -19.59 3.65 -12.15
N SER A 111 -19.52 4.27 -10.96
CA SER A 111 -19.21 5.68 -10.83
C SER A 111 -17.72 5.96 -10.85
N THR A 112 -17.26 6.77 -11.79
CA THR A 112 -15.87 7.28 -11.79
C THR A 112 -15.56 8.23 -10.62
N ARG A 113 -16.60 8.61 -9.85
CA ARG A 113 -16.55 9.53 -8.73
C ARG A 113 -17.00 8.89 -7.41
N ALA A 114 -16.86 7.57 -7.27
CA ALA A 114 -17.36 6.77 -6.14
C ALA A 114 -17.04 7.35 -4.75
N ALA A 115 -15.87 7.98 -4.56
CA ALA A 115 -15.53 8.65 -3.29
C ALA A 115 -16.50 9.77 -2.90
N THR A 116 -17.10 10.44 -3.89
CA THR A 116 -18.02 11.58 -3.69
C THR A 116 -19.48 11.18 -3.73
N THR A 117 -19.84 10.30 -4.68
CA THR A 117 -21.25 9.94 -4.97
C THR A 117 -21.76 8.80 -4.11
N GLU A 118 -20.86 7.92 -3.66
CA GLU A 118 -21.18 6.67 -2.95
C GLU A 118 -20.35 6.51 -1.65
N GLY A 119 -19.53 7.52 -1.30
CA GLY A 119 -18.64 7.44 -0.16
C GLY A 119 -17.72 6.20 -0.22
N TYR A 120 -17.29 5.80 -1.43
CA TYR A 120 -16.57 4.55 -1.68
C TYR A 120 -17.30 3.29 -1.23
N GLY A 121 -18.63 3.34 -1.14
CA GLY A 121 -19.49 2.27 -0.63
C GLY A 121 -19.88 2.45 0.84
N MET A 122 -19.31 3.41 1.55
CA MET A 122 -19.64 3.66 2.96
C MET A 122 -21.13 4.00 3.14
N PHE A 123 -21.77 4.69 2.18
CA PHE A 123 -23.20 5.01 2.29
C PHE A 123 -24.03 3.73 2.39
N ALA A 124 -23.80 2.76 1.51
CA ALA A 124 -24.48 1.46 1.54
C ALA A 124 -24.21 0.69 2.85
N VAL A 125 -23.02 0.80 3.43
CA VAL A 125 -22.69 0.15 4.72
C VAL A 125 -23.46 0.79 5.87
N VAL A 126 -23.57 2.12 5.89
CA VAL A 126 -24.35 2.84 6.91
C VAL A 126 -25.84 2.50 6.78
N ASP A 127 -26.39 2.47 5.55
CA ASP A 127 -27.77 2.07 5.29
C ASP A 127 -28.01 0.62 5.74
N TYR A 128 -27.12 -0.30 5.35
CA TYR A 128 -27.21 -1.70 5.77
C TYR A 128 -27.19 -1.83 7.31
N ALA A 129 -26.26 -1.18 7.98
CA ALA A 129 -26.16 -1.25 9.44
C ALA A 129 -27.38 -0.65 10.15
N TYR A 130 -27.95 0.41 9.58
CA TYR A 130 -29.13 1.07 10.14
C TYR A 130 -30.42 0.25 9.93
N GLU A 131 -30.57 -0.41 8.79
CA GLU A 131 -31.80 -1.09 8.37
C GLU A 131 -31.85 -2.55 8.81
N THR A 132 -30.68 -3.25 8.83
CA THR A 132 -30.66 -4.69 9.15
C THR A 132 -30.98 -4.98 10.62
N ASN A 133 -31.64 -6.13 10.84
CA ASN A 133 -31.81 -6.71 12.17
C ASN A 133 -30.67 -7.69 12.54
N ASN A 134 -29.82 -8.06 11.58
CA ASN A 134 -28.72 -9.00 11.81
C ASN A 134 -27.60 -8.42 12.70
N LEU A 135 -27.51 -7.08 12.78
CA LEU A 135 -26.55 -6.37 13.62
C LEU A 135 -27.25 -5.79 14.87
N ASN A 136 -28.02 -6.61 15.58
CA ASN A 136 -28.80 -6.22 16.76
C ASN A 136 -27.96 -5.75 17.96
N TYR A 137 -26.66 -5.96 17.92
CA TYR A 137 -25.68 -5.52 18.89
C TYR A 137 -25.09 -4.13 18.62
N ILE A 138 -25.61 -3.41 17.61
CA ILE A 138 -25.20 -2.04 17.26
C ILE A 138 -26.25 -1.05 17.76
N ASP A 139 -25.79 0.02 18.41
CA ASP A 139 -26.61 1.18 18.69
C ASP A 139 -26.75 2.04 17.42
N LYS A 140 -27.90 1.91 16.78
CA LYS A 140 -28.22 2.63 15.52
C LYS A 140 -28.26 4.15 15.68
N THR A 141 -28.31 4.67 16.88
CA THR A 141 -28.28 6.12 17.17
C THR A 141 -26.84 6.68 17.23
N ARG A 142 -25.84 5.79 17.37
CA ARG A 142 -24.42 6.13 17.51
C ARG A 142 -23.56 5.48 16.41
N ILE A 143 -23.94 5.72 15.14
CA ILE A 143 -23.15 5.29 13.98
C ILE A 143 -22.22 6.41 13.55
N GLY A 144 -20.92 6.13 13.49
CA GLY A 144 -19.89 7.03 12.99
C GLY A 144 -19.22 6.55 11.72
N ALA A 145 -18.52 7.44 11.03
CA ALA A 145 -17.64 7.11 9.92
C ALA A 145 -16.31 7.85 10.05
N THR A 146 -15.24 7.19 9.64
CA THR A 146 -13.92 7.80 9.58
C THR A 146 -13.12 7.29 8.41
N GLY A 147 -12.17 8.07 7.94
CA GLY A 147 -11.27 7.62 6.89
C GLY A 147 -10.10 8.54 6.68
N HIS A 148 -9.08 8.00 5.99
CA HIS A 148 -7.86 8.73 5.67
C HIS A 148 -7.87 9.16 4.20
N SER A 149 -7.39 10.38 3.90
CA SER A 149 -7.25 10.88 2.54
C SER A 149 -8.57 10.85 1.75
N ALA A 150 -8.67 10.10 0.67
CA ALA A 150 -9.92 9.92 -0.08
C ALA A 150 -11.03 9.27 0.76
N GLY A 151 -10.69 8.44 1.76
CA GLY A 151 -11.63 7.93 2.77
C GLY A 151 -12.16 9.04 3.68
N GLY A 152 -11.33 10.03 4.02
CA GLY A 152 -11.75 11.25 4.73
C GLY A 152 -12.75 12.08 3.91
N LEU A 153 -12.50 12.23 2.59
CA LEU A 153 -13.50 12.82 1.69
C LEU A 153 -14.81 12.05 1.71
N ALA A 154 -14.75 10.71 1.68
CA ALA A 154 -15.94 9.87 1.73
C ALA A 154 -16.72 10.09 3.03
N ALA A 155 -16.05 10.16 4.18
CA ALA A 155 -16.67 10.39 5.47
C ALA A 155 -17.43 11.73 5.54
N ILE A 156 -16.81 12.84 5.11
CA ILE A 156 -17.49 14.15 5.11
C ILE A 156 -18.62 14.21 4.07
N ARG A 157 -18.48 13.55 2.94
CA ARG A 157 -19.57 13.43 1.94
C ARG A 157 -20.75 12.63 2.49
N GLY A 158 -20.49 11.61 3.32
CA GLY A 158 -21.55 10.90 4.05
C GLY A 158 -22.31 11.79 5.02
N ALA A 159 -21.63 12.61 5.81
CA ALA A 159 -22.30 13.58 6.68
C ALA A 159 -23.22 14.54 5.89
N THR A 160 -22.75 15.01 4.72
CA THR A 160 -23.56 15.84 3.82
C THR A 160 -24.74 15.07 3.24
N TYR A 161 -24.53 13.83 2.79
CA TYR A 161 -25.54 12.99 2.17
C TYR A 161 -26.67 12.64 3.15
N PHE A 162 -26.34 12.02 4.28
CA PHE A 162 -27.33 11.61 5.28
C PHE A 162 -27.99 12.81 5.98
N GLY A 163 -27.29 13.94 6.08
CA GLY A 163 -27.93 15.18 6.55
C GLY A 163 -28.95 15.74 5.58
N LYS A 164 -28.74 15.64 4.27
CA LYS A 164 -29.74 16.01 3.25
C LYS A 164 -30.94 15.08 3.27
N GLU A 165 -30.71 13.77 3.36
CA GLU A 165 -31.79 12.79 3.46
C GLU A 165 -32.64 13.03 4.71
N ALA A 166 -32.03 13.22 5.84
CA ALA A 166 -32.71 13.52 7.10
C ALA A 166 -33.61 14.75 6.99
N LYS A 167 -33.09 15.85 6.41
CA LYS A 167 -33.89 17.07 6.17
C LYS A 167 -35.05 16.85 5.23
N LYS A 168 -34.84 16.09 4.14
CA LYS A 168 -35.88 15.78 3.17
C LYS A 168 -37.03 14.95 3.78
N ASN A 169 -36.67 13.99 4.63
CA ASN A 169 -37.60 13.03 5.20
C ASN A 169 -38.15 13.43 6.60
N GLY A 170 -37.73 14.56 7.15
CA GLY A 170 -38.11 14.98 8.50
C GLY A 170 -37.57 14.05 9.60
N THR A 171 -36.46 13.37 9.37
CA THR A 171 -35.87 12.36 10.26
C THR A 171 -34.52 12.81 10.83
N VAL A 172 -33.94 12.00 11.71
CA VAL A 172 -32.57 12.19 12.22
C VAL A 172 -31.57 11.57 11.25
N SER A 173 -30.41 12.21 11.07
CA SER A 173 -29.32 11.65 10.24
C SER A 173 -28.87 10.28 10.76
N LYS A 174 -28.72 9.30 9.86
CA LYS A 174 -28.16 7.98 10.17
C LYS A 174 -26.70 8.06 10.67
N LEU A 175 -25.92 9.09 10.26
CA LEU A 175 -24.59 9.36 10.78
C LEU A 175 -24.62 10.32 11.98
N HIS A 176 -24.23 9.82 13.14
CA HIS A 176 -24.04 10.59 14.36
C HIS A 176 -22.78 11.44 14.32
N SER A 177 -21.67 10.90 13.81
CA SER A 177 -20.37 11.56 13.85
C SER A 177 -19.46 11.12 12.70
N VAL A 178 -18.58 12.03 12.28
CA VAL A 178 -17.55 11.74 11.29
C VAL A 178 -16.19 12.26 11.75
N PHE A 179 -15.12 11.51 11.44
CA PHE A 179 -13.75 11.98 11.64
C PHE A 179 -12.99 11.92 10.31
N VAL A 180 -12.48 13.08 9.88
CA VAL A 180 -11.79 13.24 8.60
C VAL A 180 -10.30 13.32 8.84
N SER A 181 -9.55 12.33 8.37
CA SER A 181 -8.10 12.31 8.47
C SER A 181 -7.45 12.57 7.11
N GLY A 182 -6.49 13.48 7.05
CA GLY A 182 -5.68 13.75 5.85
C GLY A 182 -6.44 14.33 4.65
N PHE A 183 -7.53 15.07 4.89
CA PHE A 183 -8.30 15.68 3.82
C PHE A 183 -9.00 16.97 4.27
N ILE A 184 -8.83 18.10 3.52
CA ILE A 184 -9.42 19.38 3.89
C ILE A 184 -9.90 20.23 2.69
N TYR A 185 -9.49 20.00 1.46
CA TYR A 185 -9.67 20.95 0.35
C TYR A 185 -10.99 20.84 -0.42
N ARG A 186 -11.79 19.78 -0.22
CA ARG A 186 -13.12 19.58 -0.85
C ARG A 186 -14.12 19.03 0.17
N GLY A 187 -15.41 19.35 -0.03
CA GLY A 187 -16.46 18.87 0.88
C GLY A 187 -16.75 19.81 2.06
N PHE A 188 -16.10 20.97 2.13
CA PHE A 188 -16.18 21.91 3.25
C PHE A 188 -16.65 23.30 2.81
N THR A 189 -17.41 23.39 1.72
CA THR A 189 -18.08 24.66 1.35
C THR A 189 -19.29 24.91 2.26
N LYS A 190 -19.80 26.14 2.31
CA LYS A 190 -21.04 26.43 3.03
C LYS A 190 -22.20 25.53 2.59
N LYS A 191 -22.31 25.27 1.28
CA LYS A 191 -23.34 24.37 0.70
C LYS A 191 -23.18 22.91 1.14
N ASP A 192 -21.92 22.44 1.29
CA ASP A 192 -21.66 21.08 1.77
C ASP A 192 -21.98 20.92 3.27
N LEU A 193 -21.66 21.93 4.09
CA LEU A 193 -21.83 21.89 5.55
C LEU A 193 -23.25 22.23 6.02
N GLN A 194 -24.01 23.00 5.25
CA GLN A 194 -25.38 23.42 5.62
C GLN A 194 -26.34 22.25 5.98
N PRO A 195 -26.34 21.12 5.27
CA PRO A 195 -27.22 20.00 5.61
C PRO A 195 -26.67 19.10 6.73
N VAL A 196 -25.40 19.26 7.13
CA VAL A 196 -24.75 18.36 8.08
C VAL A 196 -25.38 18.49 9.47
N SER A 197 -25.83 17.36 9.99
CA SER A 197 -26.33 17.18 11.35
C SER A 197 -25.58 16.02 12.03
N SER A 198 -24.26 16.10 12.02
CA SER A 198 -23.32 15.14 12.62
C SER A 198 -22.18 15.87 13.27
N ASN A 199 -21.61 15.31 14.33
CA ASN A 199 -20.35 15.78 14.91
C ASN A 199 -19.22 15.63 13.89
N ILE A 200 -18.25 16.56 13.86
CA ILE A 200 -17.11 16.53 12.93
C ILE A 200 -15.80 16.71 13.68
N GLY A 201 -14.91 15.72 13.58
CA GLY A 201 -13.50 15.81 13.92
C GLY A 201 -12.63 15.86 12.67
N ILE A 202 -11.54 16.59 12.72
CA ILE A 202 -10.55 16.66 11.65
C ILE A 202 -9.16 16.46 12.22
N SER A 203 -8.36 15.63 11.56
CA SER A 203 -6.92 15.54 11.74
C SER A 203 -6.27 15.77 10.39
N TYR A 204 -5.34 16.70 10.31
CA TYR A 204 -4.61 17.01 9.09
C TYR A 204 -3.12 17.11 9.37
N ALA A 205 -2.33 16.41 8.57
CA ALA A 205 -0.89 16.43 8.72
C ALA A 205 -0.31 17.83 8.46
N LEU A 206 0.49 18.36 9.36
CA LEU A 206 1.16 19.67 9.19
C LEU A 206 2.09 19.65 7.96
N TYR A 207 2.67 18.48 7.68
CA TYR A 207 3.55 18.25 6.51
C TYR A 207 2.84 17.45 5.42
N ASP A 208 1.54 17.71 5.18
CA ASP A 208 0.78 17.06 4.10
C ASP A 208 1.31 17.52 2.73
N GLU A 209 1.85 16.60 1.95
CA GLU A 209 2.39 16.88 0.60
C GLU A 209 1.31 17.35 -0.37
N GLY A 210 0.06 17.04 -0.08
CA GLY A 210 -1.10 17.49 -0.85
C GLY A 210 -1.67 18.85 -0.42
N ALA A 211 -1.06 19.52 0.56
CA ALA A 211 -1.57 20.77 1.13
C ALA A 211 -1.63 21.93 0.12
N TYR A 212 -0.84 21.89 -0.95
CA TYR A 212 -0.91 22.87 -2.05
C TYR A 212 -2.31 23.03 -2.67
N ARG A 213 -3.22 22.06 -2.41
CA ARG A 213 -4.60 22.04 -2.89
C ARG A 213 -5.58 22.81 -2.02
N ASN A 214 -5.23 23.10 -0.75
CA ASN A 214 -6.04 23.96 0.10
C ASN A 214 -5.80 25.43 -0.23
N LYS A 215 -6.62 26.34 0.31
CA LYS A 215 -6.55 27.76 -0.06
C LYS A 215 -5.26 28.43 0.40
N LEU A 216 -4.69 28.03 1.52
CA LEU A 216 -3.43 28.59 2.04
C LEU A 216 -2.19 27.92 1.45
N LYS A 217 -2.34 26.77 0.75
CA LYS A 217 -1.28 25.98 0.15
C LYS A 217 -0.25 25.40 1.13
N HIS A 218 -0.59 25.30 2.41
CA HIS A 218 0.23 24.67 3.44
C HIS A 218 -0.63 23.88 4.45
N GLY A 219 0.02 23.02 5.26
CA GLY A 219 -0.67 22.11 6.18
C GLY A 219 -1.14 22.71 7.49
N ASP A 220 -0.76 23.94 7.85
CA ASP A 220 -1.20 24.60 9.07
C ASP A 220 -2.66 25.03 8.95
N LEU A 221 -3.53 24.46 9.81
CA LEU A 221 -4.97 24.68 9.76
C LEU A 221 -5.46 25.83 10.64
N ARG A 222 -4.62 26.46 11.44
CA ARG A 222 -5.07 27.49 12.39
C ARG A 222 -5.83 28.64 11.72
N LEU A 223 -5.40 29.06 10.55
CA LEU A 223 -6.00 30.12 9.76
C LEU A 223 -6.67 29.62 8.46
N ALA A 224 -6.73 28.30 8.25
CA ALA A 224 -7.25 27.72 7.02
C ALA A 224 -8.76 27.99 6.87
N PRO A 225 -9.20 28.67 5.79
CA PRO A 225 -10.60 29.00 5.59
C PRO A 225 -11.54 27.79 5.57
N GLU A 226 -11.05 26.64 5.10
CA GLU A 226 -11.78 25.38 5.11
C GLU A 226 -12.05 24.91 6.53
N ALA A 227 -11.05 24.92 7.39
CA ALA A 227 -11.16 24.51 8.79
C ALA A 227 -11.96 25.52 9.62
N LEU A 228 -11.77 26.82 9.42
CA LEU A 228 -12.57 27.87 10.03
C LEU A 228 -14.07 27.73 9.71
N ARG A 229 -14.43 27.40 8.45
CA ARG A 229 -15.84 27.15 8.09
C ARG A 229 -16.45 25.99 8.86
N ILE A 230 -15.66 24.94 9.13
CA ILE A 230 -16.13 23.78 9.91
C ILE A 230 -16.40 24.19 11.34
N ILE A 231 -15.45 24.85 12.00
CA ILE A 231 -15.64 25.30 13.39
C ILE A 231 -16.81 26.28 13.47
N ASN A 232 -16.84 27.29 12.62
CA ASN A 232 -17.90 28.31 12.63
C ASN A 232 -19.27 27.74 12.24
N SER A 233 -19.34 26.53 11.64
CA SER A 233 -20.63 25.85 11.40
C SER A 233 -21.33 25.37 12.68
N SER A 234 -20.64 25.29 13.81
CA SER A 234 -21.21 24.97 15.12
C SER A 234 -21.65 26.21 15.94
N ILE A 235 -21.31 27.40 15.47
CA ILE A 235 -21.55 28.65 16.17
C ILE A 235 -22.70 29.37 15.48
N ASN A 236 -23.86 29.40 16.15
CA ASN A 236 -25.07 29.98 15.59
C ASN A 236 -25.00 31.51 15.40
N ASP A 237 -24.42 32.21 16.38
CA ASP A 237 -24.25 33.67 16.31
C ASP A 237 -22.99 34.03 15.51
N LYS A 238 -23.17 34.68 14.37
CA LYS A 238 -22.07 35.11 13.50
C LYS A 238 -21.10 36.09 14.19
N LYS A 239 -21.55 36.84 15.22
CA LYS A 239 -20.68 37.74 16.00
C LYS A 239 -19.62 36.98 16.80
N ASN A 240 -19.91 35.73 17.15
CA ASN A 240 -19.02 34.86 17.90
C ASN A 240 -18.15 33.96 17.00
N HIS A 241 -18.19 34.12 15.65
CA HIS A 241 -17.35 33.38 14.73
C HIS A 241 -15.87 33.68 15.02
N ILE A 242 -15.06 32.62 15.06
CA ILE A 242 -13.62 32.72 15.28
C ILE A 242 -12.88 32.97 13.97
N ASN A 243 -11.75 33.68 14.06
CA ASN A 243 -10.84 33.92 12.94
C ASN A 243 -9.54 33.08 13.03
N GLU A 244 -9.31 32.45 14.17
CA GLU A 244 -8.19 31.53 14.39
C GLU A 244 -8.63 30.32 15.22
N ILE A 245 -8.17 29.14 14.81
CA ILE A 245 -8.50 27.86 15.45
C ILE A 245 -7.48 27.54 16.52
N THR A 246 -7.94 27.24 17.73
CA THR A 246 -7.13 26.58 18.75
C THR A 246 -7.15 25.08 18.47
N ILE A 247 -5.99 24.53 18.09
CA ILE A 247 -5.84 23.11 17.79
C ILE A 247 -6.18 22.26 19.03
N GLY A 248 -6.97 21.19 18.83
CA GLY A 248 -7.43 20.29 19.89
C GLY A 248 -8.58 20.82 20.75
N LYS A 249 -9.01 22.09 20.57
CA LYS A 249 -10.16 22.62 21.27
C LYS A 249 -11.46 22.15 20.66
N TYR A 250 -12.38 21.69 21.50
CA TYR A 250 -13.74 21.33 21.12
C TYR A 250 -14.66 22.57 21.10
N TYR A 251 -15.46 22.69 20.06
CA TYR A 251 -16.46 23.72 19.82
C TYR A 251 -17.82 23.06 19.62
N GLY A 252 -18.90 23.65 20.16
CA GLY A 252 -20.24 23.08 20.09
C GLY A 252 -20.51 21.99 21.13
N ASN A 253 -21.57 21.21 20.91
CA ASN A 253 -22.07 20.18 21.82
C ASN A 253 -22.29 18.85 21.07
N SER A 254 -21.79 17.73 21.62
CA SER A 254 -21.95 16.40 21.02
C SER A 254 -23.39 15.93 20.97
N ALA A 255 -24.20 16.22 21.99
CA ALA A 255 -25.60 15.86 22.07
C ALA A 255 -26.45 16.55 20.98
N GLU A 256 -26.08 17.79 20.61
CA GLU A 256 -26.70 18.54 19.53
C GLU A 256 -26.15 18.17 18.14
N LYS A 257 -25.23 17.23 18.07
CA LYS A 257 -24.55 16.81 16.84
C LYS A 257 -23.83 17.95 16.09
N ASN A 258 -23.44 18.99 16.81
CA ASN A 258 -22.72 20.15 16.29
C ASN A 258 -21.29 20.29 16.86
N LEU A 259 -20.77 19.28 17.58
CA LEU A 259 -19.39 19.29 18.06
C LEU A 259 -18.40 19.35 16.91
N ARG A 260 -17.38 20.20 17.04
CA ARG A 260 -16.29 20.36 16.06
C ARG A 260 -14.95 20.39 16.76
N VAL A 261 -13.94 19.72 16.17
CA VAL A 261 -12.55 19.77 16.62
C VAL A 261 -11.60 19.65 15.44
N VAL A 262 -10.46 20.33 15.51
CA VAL A 262 -9.39 20.25 14.49
C VAL A 262 -8.08 19.91 15.19
N TYR A 263 -7.41 18.87 14.69
CA TYR A 263 -6.06 18.46 15.06
C TYR A 263 -5.11 18.68 13.88
N ASN A 264 -3.81 18.94 14.17
CA ASN A 264 -2.83 19.28 13.15
C ASN A 264 -1.45 18.75 13.54
N GLU A 265 -1.23 17.47 13.30
CA GLU A 265 -0.06 16.73 13.79
C GLU A 265 1.15 16.87 12.84
N LYS A 266 2.36 16.85 13.41
CA LYS A 266 3.64 16.99 12.70
C LYS A 266 4.06 15.69 12.01
N VAL A 267 3.37 15.32 10.93
CA VAL A 267 3.58 14.09 10.18
C VAL A 267 3.38 14.32 8.68
N LEU A 268 3.96 13.47 7.83
CA LEU A 268 3.68 13.43 6.38
C LEU A 268 2.37 12.70 6.10
N HIS A 269 1.69 13.03 5.00
CA HIS A 269 0.42 12.44 4.60
C HIS A 269 0.38 10.90 4.60
N PRO A 270 1.34 10.17 3.98
CA PRO A 270 1.26 8.71 3.90
C PRO A 270 1.48 8.02 5.24
N PHE A 271 2.12 8.68 6.21
CA PHE A 271 2.43 8.13 7.53
C PHE A 271 1.42 8.53 8.61
N GLN A 272 0.48 9.41 8.30
CA GLN A 272 -0.55 9.87 9.24
C GLN A 272 -1.33 8.69 9.88
N PRO A 273 -1.77 7.64 9.14
CA PRO A 273 -2.45 6.50 9.73
C PRO A 273 -1.61 5.70 10.75
N TYR A 274 -0.29 5.77 10.67
CA TYR A 274 0.66 5.02 11.51
C TYR A 274 1.28 5.87 12.62
N ASN A 275 0.71 7.04 12.90
CA ASN A 275 1.17 7.94 13.95
C ASN A 275 0.35 7.77 15.22
N ARG A 276 1.02 7.61 16.37
CA ARG A 276 0.38 7.36 17.68
C ARG A 276 -0.42 8.56 18.17
N GLU A 277 0.03 9.79 17.91
CA GLU A 277 -0.66 11.02 18.29
C GLU A 277 -1.95 11.20 17.48
N VAL A 278 -1.88 11.01 16.16
CA VAL A 278 -3.06 11.01 15.27
C VAL A 278 -4.08 9.98 15.73
N MET A 279 -3.62 8.77 16.07
CA MET A 279 -4.47 7.72 16.63
C MET A 279 -5.12 8.15 17.94
N ALA A 280 -4.34 8.69 18.89
CA ALA A 280 -4.85 9.13 20.19
C ALA A 280 -5.91 10.21 20.03
N ASN A 281 -5.70 11.20 19.16
CA ASN A 281 -6.65 12.28 18.87
C ASN A 281 -7.96 11.75 18.29
N GLN A 282 -7.87 10.77 17.40
CA GLN A 282 -9.05 10.14 16.79
C GLN A 282 -9.84 9.30 17.81
N LEU A 283 -9.14 8.57 18.68
CA LEU A 283 -9.76 7.80 19.76
C LEU A 283 -10.47 8.74 20.75
N MET A 284 -9.81 9.80 21.18
CA MET A 284 -10.38 10.81 22.08
C MET A 284 -11.64 11.45 21.49
N TYR A 285 -11.66 11.74 20.19
CA TYR A 285 -12.85 12.24 19.51
C TYR A 285 -14.01 11.26 19.59
N PHE A 286 -13.81 9.97 19.25
CA PHE A 286 -14.89 9.00 19.29
C PHE A 286 -15.37 8.70 20.72
N GLU A 287 -14.48 8.71 21.69
CA GLU A 287 -14.85 8.63 23.12
C GLU A 287 -15.78 9.78 23.53
N GLN A 288 -15.44 11.00 23.14
CA GLN A 288 -16.21 12.20 23.46
C GLN A 288 -17.58 12.21 22.77
N VAL A 289 -17.66 11.88 21.47
CA VAL A 289 -18.93 11.98 20.73
C VAL A 289 -19.88 10.83 21.02
N PHE A 290 -19.38 9.67 21.44
CA PHE A 290 -20.20 8.52 21.82
C PHE A 290 -20.47 8.40 23.32
N ASP A 291 -19.96 9.34 24.11
CA ASP A 291 -20.05 9.33 25.57
C ASP A 291 -19.61 7.97 26.15
N LEU A 292 -18.43 7.53 25.76
CA LEU A 292 -17.91 6.23 26.22
C LEU A 292 -17.34 6.39 27.63
N LYS A 293 -17.85 5.62 28.56
CA LYS A 293 -17.26 5.45 29.89
C LYS A 293 -16.04 4.56 29.80
N ASN A 294 -14.96 5.07 29.22
CA ASN A 294 -13.83 4.26 28.89
C ASN A 294 -12.78 4.20 30.00
N THR A 295 -12.16 3.04 30.10
CA THR A 295 -11.09 2.78 31.06
C THR A 295 -9.69 2.79 30.45
N LEU A 296 -9.58 2.81 29.10
CA LEU A 296 -8.30 2.80 28.40
C LEU A 296 -7.86 4.22 28.03
N SER A 297 -6.68 4.60 28.47
CA SER A 297 -6.04 5.84 27.99
C SER A 297 -5.87 5.80 26.47
N ASN A 298 -6.02 6.98 25.81
CA ASN A 298 -5.85 7.10 24.36
C ASN A 298 -4.42 6.80 23.90
N ASN A 299 -3.45 6.89 24.81
CA ASN A 299 -2.06 6.50 24.58
C ASN A 299 -1.81 5.00 24.82
N ASN A 300 -2.76 4.27 25.39
CA ASN A 300 -2.68 2.81 25.51
C ASN A 300 -3.05 2.18 24.16
N GLN A 301 -2.07 1.97 23.33
CA GLN A 301 -2.19 1.45 21.96
C GLN A 301 -1.33 0.22 21.80
N ILE A 302 -1.84 -0.81 21.10
CA ILE A 302 -1.14 -2.08 20.84
C ILE A 302 -0.98 -2.39 19.35
N TRP A 303 -1.63 -1.64 18.47
CA TRP A 303 -1.68 -1.89 17.03
C TRP A 303 -0.29 -2.10 16.39
N TYR A 304 0.73 -1.39 16.86
CA TYR A 304 2.09 -1.48 16.31
C TYR A 304 2.73 -2.86 16.49
N TRP A 305 2.30 -3.64 17.49
CA TRP A 305 2.77 -5.02 17.65
C TRP A 305 2.31 -5.92 16.50
N LYS A 306 1.07 -5.71 15.99
CA LYS A 306 0.61 -6.39 14.78
C LYS A 306 1.52 -6.05 13.60
N GLU A 307 1.84 -4.76 13.40
CA GLU A 307 2.68 -4.30 12.31
C GLU A 307 4.12 -4.87 12.40
N ILE A 308 4.69 -4.95 13.60
CA ILE A 308 6.00 -5.57 13.84
C ILE A 308 5.94 -7.07 13.49
N CYS A 309 4.95 -7.80 14.00
CA CYS A 309 4.82 -9.23 13.76
C CYS A 309 4.65 -9.55 12.27
N THR A 310 3.78 -8.82 11.59
CA THR A 310 3.58 -9.03 10.14
C THR A 310 4.82 -8.63 9.32
N SER A 311 5.57 -7.61 9.73
CA SER A 311 6.85 -7.25 9.10
C SER A 311 7.89 -8.36 9.21
N ILE A 312 7.99 -8.99 10.38
CA ILE A 312 8.89 -10.15 10.58
C ILE A 312 8.47 -11.32 9.67
N SER A 313 7.17 -11.66 9.65
CA SER A 313 6.65 -12.71 8.77
C SER A 313 6.95 -12.42 7.30
N PHE A 314 6.79 -11.18 6.85
CA PHE A 314 7.06 -10.76 5.49
C PHE A 314 8.55 -10.92 5.12
N ILE A 315 9.45 -10.39 5.94
CA ILE A 315 10.90 -10.49 5.70
C ILE A 315 11.33 -11.95 5.64
N VAL A 316 10.87 -12.77 6.59
CA VAL A 316 11.20 -14.20 6.63
C VAL A 316 10.60 -14.97 5.46
N SER A 317 9.42 -14.57 4.98
CA SER A 317 8.81 -15.18 3.79
C SER A 317 9.65 -14.95 2.51
N LEU A 318 10.29 -13.78 2.39
CA LEU A 318 11.22 -13.52 1.29
C LEU A 318 12.53 -14.32 1.45
N ILE A 319 13.07 -14.41 2.66
CA ILE A 319 14.27 -15.22 2.96
C ILE A 319 14.00 -16.70 2.66
N MET A 320 12.78 -17.20 2.94
CA MET A 320 12.35 -18.58 2.69
C MET A 320 12.51 -19.00 1.22
N LEU A 321 12.42 -18.07 0.27
CA LEU A 321 12.60 -18.39 -1.15
C LEU A 321 13.95 -19.03 -1.45
N ILE A 322 14.99 -18.71 -0.68
CA ILE A 322 16.35 -19.22 -0.87
C ILE A 322 16.45 -20.71 -0.51
N PRO A 323 16.19 -21.15 0.73
CA PRO A 323 16.25 -22.56 1.08
C PRO A 323 15.22 -23.42 0.33
N LEU A 324 14.03 -22.87 0.04
CA LEU A 324 13.03 -23.53 -0.78
C LEU A 324 13.57 -23.85 -2.18
N THR A 325 14.18 -22.87 -2.83
CA THR A 325 14.80 -23.06 -4.17
C THR A 325 15.92 -24.09 -4.12
N GLN A 326 16.77 -24.05 -3.09
CA GLN A 326 17.86 -25.02 -2.94
C GLN A 326 17.35 -26.47 -2.81
N LEU A 327 16.27 -26.67 -2.06
CA LEU A 327 15.63 -27.99 -1.92
C LEU A 327 15.01 -28.47 -3.22
N MET A 328 14.28 -27.58 -3.91
CA MET A 328 13.67 -27.90 -5.21
C MET A 328 14.71 -28.26 -6.27
N LEU A 329 15.87 -27.61 -6.25
CA LEU A 329 16.99 -27.90 -7.14
C LEU A 329 17.65 -29.27 -6.90
N ASN A 330 17.34 -29.97 -5.80
CA ASN A 330 17.82 -31.34 -5.55
C ASN A 330 16.89 -32.41 -6.17
N ILE A 331 15.73 -32.01 -6.69
CA ILE A 331 14.84 -32.91 -7.42
C ILE A 331 15.51 -33.22 -8.78
N PRO A 332 15.63 -34.49 -9.19
CA PRO A 332 16.38 -34.88 -10.42
C PRO A 332 15.95 -34.16 -11.69
N PHE A 333 14.67 -33.79 -11.79
CA PHE A 333 14.14 -33.01 -12.90
C PHE A 333 14.73 -31.59 -12.96
N PHE A 334 14.91 -30.91 -11.82
CA PHE A 334 15.42 -29.55 -11.72
C PHE A 334 16.94 -29.50 -11.53
N GLU A 335 17.55 -30.56 -11.04
CA GLU A 335 19.01 -30.61 -10.85
C GLU A 335 19.78 -30.32 -12.14
N ARG A 336 19.21 -30.73 -13.29
CA ARG A 336 19.78 -30.52 -14.61
C ARG A 336 19.95 -29.06 -15.03
N ILE A 337 19.36 -28.09 -14.30
CA ILE A 337 19.56 -26.65 -14.56
C ILE A 337 20.77 -26.10 -13.79
N LYS A 338 21.35 -26.85 -12.85
CA LYS A 338 22.58 -26.45 -12.17
C LYS A 338 23.74 -26.48 -13.14
N LYS A 339 24.45 -25.37 -13.25
CA LYS A 339 25.68 -25.22 -14.04
C LYS A 339 26.80 -24.69 -13.19
N PRO A 340 28.07 -24.94 -13.58
CA PRO A 340 29.20 -24.25 -12.97
C PRO A 340 29.03 -22.73 -13.09
N ILE A 341 29.43 -22.02 -12.05
CA ILE A 341 29.43 -20.57 -12.07
C ILE A 341 30.44 -20.12 -13.15
N PRO A 342 30.03 -19.28 -14.12
CA PRO A 342 30.96 -18.78 -15.13
C PRO A 342 32.12 -18.01 -14.53
N ASN A 343 33.26 -17.94 -15.22
CA ASN A 343 34.42 -17.19 -14.81
C ASN A 343 34.07 -15.72 -14.56
N ILE A 344 34.76 -15.10 -13.59
CA ILE A 344 34.60 -13.68 -13.29
C ILE A 344 34.99 -12.80 -14.47
N LEU A 345 34.41 -11.61 -14.52
CA LEU A 345 34.76 -10.64 -15.55
C LEU A 345 36.07 -9.93 -15.19
N PRO A 346 36.89 -9.58 -16.21
CA PRO A 346 38.02 -8.69 -16.00
C PRO A 346 37.52 -7.33 -15.47
N LYS A 347 38.21 -6.80 -14.47
CA LYS A 347 37.88 -5.47 -13.94
C LYS A 347 38.13 -4.42 -15.04
N PRO A 348 37.23 -3.43 -15.20
CA PRO A 348 37.46 -2.35 -16.15
C PRO A 348 38.58 -1.45 -15.66
N GLU A 349 39.58 -1.18 -16.54
CA GLU A 349 40.72 -0.33 -16.28
C GLU A 349 40.76 0.86 -17.25
N GLY A 350 41.54 1.89 -16.94
CA GLY A 350 41.76 3.05 -17.78
C GLY A 350 40.46 3.67 -18.33
N LYS A 351 40.37 3.83 -19.65
CA LYS A 351 39.16 4.38 -20.34
C LYS A 351 37.93 3.52 -20.10
N GLY A 352 38.06 2.21 -19.93
CA GLY A 352 36.94 1.31 -19.62
C GLY A 352 36.28 1.59 -18.26
N LYS A 353 37.07 1.96 -17.25
CA LYS A 353 36.56 2.37 -15.93
C LYS A 353 35.78 3.67 -16.00
N ILE A 354 36.26 4.64 -16.76
CA ILE A 354 35.56 5.93 -16.97
C ILE A 354 34.22 5.67 -17.65
N LEU A 355 34.22 4.90 -18.73
CA LEU A 355 33.00 4.55 -19.46
C LEU A 355 31.99 3.83 -18.57
N PHE A 356 32.43 2.88 -17.74
CA PHE A 356 31.58 2.17 -16.79
C PHE A 356 30.82 3.15 -15.88
N TRP A 357 31.51 4.14 -15.30
CA TRP A 357 30.87 5.13 -14.44
C TRP A 357 29.95 6.09 -15.20
N ILE A 358 30.32 6.46 -16.43
CA ILE A 358 29.45 7.28 -17.30
C ILE A 358 28.15 6.54 -17.61
N LEU A 359 28.21 5.27 -18.01
CA LEU A 359 27.02 4.47 -18.32
C LEU A 359 26.18 4.22 -17.08
N PHE A 360 26.82 4.04 -15.92
CA PHE A 360 26.13 3.95 -14.63
C PHE A 360 25.35 5.24 -14.33
N ALA A 361 25.99 6.40 -14.45
CA ALA A 361 25.35 7.69 -14.24
C ALA A 361 24.19 7.93 -15.23
N ILE A 362 24.39 7.62 -16.51
CA ILE A 362 23.33 7.72 -17.54
C ILE A 362 22.15 6.83 -17.15
N SER A 363 22.39 5.59 -16.74
CA SER A 363 21.30 4.69 -16.33
C SER A 363 20.51 5.23 -15.15
N ALA A 364 21.19 5.80 -14.14
CA ALA A 364 20.55 6.42 -12.98
C ALA A 364 19.73 7.66 -13.35
N LEU A 365 20.26 8.52 -14.24
CA LEU A 365 19.57 9.70 -14.73
C LEU A 365 18.35 9.34 -15.59
N VAL A 366 18.47 8.34 -16.46
CA VAL A 366 17.33 7.83 -17.24
C VAL A 366 16.25 7.33 -16.30
N ALA A 367 16.61 6.54 -15.28
CA ALA A 367 15.66 6.04 -14.30
C ALA A 367 14.94 7.17 -13.54
N ALA A 368 15.67 8.23 -13.15
CA ALA A 368 15.11 9.37 -12.45
C ALA A 368 14.20 10.21 -13.37
N PHE A 369 14.71 10.65 -14.53
CA PHE A 369 13.99 11.61 -15.35
C PHE A 369 12.86 11.04 -16.20
N THR A 370 12.76 9.71 -16.31
CA THR A 370 11.67 9.06 -17.07
C THR A 370 10.48 8.65 -16.21
N PHE A 371 10.59 8.63 -14.88
CA PHE A 371 9.52 8.14 -14.02
C PHE A 371 8.22 8.96 -14.12
N ILE A 372 8.31 10.29 -13.98
CA ILE A 372 7.14 11.17 -14.10
C ILE A 372 6.61 11.21 -15.54
N PRO A 373 7.45 11.41 -16.60
CA PRO A 373 6.97 11.31 -17.98
C PRO A 373 6.25 9.99 -18.30
N MET A 374 6.73 8.84 -17.82
CA MET A 374 6.05 7.56 -18.03
C MET A 374 4.72 7.48 -17.26
N SER A 375 4.62 8.15 -16.11
CA SER A 375 3.35 8.24 -15.39
C SER A 375 2.32 9.09 -16.16
N GLU A 376 2.73 10.16 -16.82
CA GLU A 376 1.84 10.95 -17.68
C GLU A 376 1.46 10.18 -18.96
N LEU A 377 2.43 9.55 -19.63
CA LEU A 377 2.17 8.71 -20.80
C LEU A 377 1.19 7.57 -20.48
N SER A 378 1.25 7.00 -19.28
CA SER A 378 0.32 5.93 -18.88
C SER A 378 -1.13 6.39 -18.88
N LYS A 379 -1.40 7.68 -18.63
CA LYS A 379 -2.76 8.22 -18.62
C LYS A 379 -3.37 8.27 -20.03
N THR A 380 -2.56 8.45 -21.04
CA THR A 380 -2.98 8.51 -22.44
C THR A 380 -3.06 7.13 -23.08
N LEU A 381 -2.17 6.20 -22.70
CA LEU A 381 -2.20 4.83 -23.23
C LEU A 381 -3.29 3.96 -22.59
N PHE A 382 -3.58 4.19 -21.31
CA PHE A 382 -4.56 3.38 -20.53
C PHE A 382 -5.71 4.29 -20.06
N VAL A 383 -6.42 4.88 -21.03
CA VAL A 383 -7.46 5.90 -20.80
C VAL A 383 -8.55 5.43 -19.84
N GLU A 384 -9.05 4.20 -20.01
CA GLU A 384 -10.14 3.65 -19.19
C GLU A 384 -9.74 3.56 -17.71
N ALA A 385 -8.61 2.90 -17.41
CA ALA A 385 -8.10 2.79 -16.03
C ALA A 385 -7.75 4.18 -15.44
N SER A 386 -7.22 5.09 -16.25
CA SER A 386 -6.87 6.45 -15.84
C SER A 386 -8.11 7.28 -15.51
N SER A 387 -9.20 7.06 -16.25
CA SER A 387 -10.52 7.68 -16.03
C SER A 387 -11.35 6.95 -14.98
N ARG A 388 -10.81 5.91 -14.33
CA ARG A 388 -11.49 5.08 -13.32
C ARG A 388 -12.70 4.30 -13.86
N LYS A 389 -12.69 3.98 -15.15
CA LYS A 389 -13.70 3.13 -15.77
C LYS A 389 -13.25 1.67 -15.71
N GLN A 390 -14.22 0.78 -15.69
CA GLN A 390 -13.98 -0.66 -15.70
C GLN A 390 -13.35 -1.10 -17.02
N THR A 391 -12.32 -1.93 -16.94
CA THR A 391 -11.61 -2.49 -18.09
C THR A 391 -10.81 -3.73 -17.71
N TRP A 392 -10.68 -4.69 -18.63
CA TRP A 392 -9.70 -5.79 -18.52
C TRP A 392 -8.33 -5.39 -19.07
N PHE A 393 -8.27 -4.33 -19.89
CA PHE A 393 -7.02 -3.89 -20.50
C PHE A 393 -6.22 -3.04 -19.52
N PHE A 394 -5.27 -3.65 -18.83
CA PHE A 394 -4.39 -3.01 -17.83
C PHE A 394 -5.16 -2.15 -16.81
N PRO A 395 -6.00 -2.79 -15.97
CA PRO A 395 -6.98 -2.09 -15.13
C PRO A 395 -6.39 -1.30 -13.96
N GLN A 396 -5.09 -1.34 -13.74
CA GLN A 396 -4.43 -0.76 -12.57
C GLN A 396 -3.68 0.53 -12.91
N ARG A 397 -4.38 1.65 -12.84
CA ARG A 397 -3.87 2.98 -13.19
C ARG A 397 -2.44 3.26 -12.72
N MET A 398 -2.13 2.96 -11.44
CA MET A 398 -0.83 3.31 -10.87
C MET A 398 0.27 2.34 -11.33
N ASN A 399 -0.05 1.06 -11.43
CA ASN A 399 0.90 0.06 -11.89
C ASN A 399 1.22 0.17 -13.38
N ASN A 400 0.29 0.71 -14.19
CA ASN A 400 0.56 1.01 -15.59
C ASN A 400 1.72 2.00 -15.74
N ALA A 401 1.79 3.02 -14.88
CA ALA A 401 2.89 3.96 -14.87
C ALA A 401 4.23 3.30 -14.51
N ILE A 402 4.24 2.47 -13.45
CA ILE A 402 5.44 1.75 -13.02
C ILE A 402 5.87 0.75 -14.10
N MET A 403 4.92 0.08 -14.75
CA MET A 403 5.17 -0.87 -15.83
C MET A 403 5.84 -0.20 -17.03
N LEU A 404 5.31 0.92 -17.50
CA LEU A 404 5.93 1.66 -18.62
C LEU A 404 7.35 2.12 -18.28
N TRP A 405 7.53 2.63 -17.06
CA TRP A 405 8.87 3.00 -16.56
C TRP A 405 9.81 1.78 -16.51
N ALA A 406 9.33 0.64 -16.02
CA ALA A 406 10.12 -0.60 -15.93
C ALA A 406 10.50 -1.12 -17.32
N ILE A 407 9.57 -1.14 -18.29
CA ILE A 407 9.84 -1.52 -19.68
C ILE A 407 10.92 -0.64 -20.27
N LEU A 408 10.75 0.69 -20.20
CA LEU A 408 11.71 1.65 -20.75
C LEU A 408 13.10 1.46 -20.16
N ASN A 409 13.20 1.40 -18.83
CA ASN A 409 14.48 1.26 -18.15
C ASN A 409 15.12 -0.13 -18.38
N GLY A 410 14.29 -1.18 -18.48
CA GLY A 410 14.74 -2.52 -18.85
C GLY A 410 15.34 -2.56 -20.26
N VAL A 411 14.64 -1.99 -21.24
CA VAL A 411 15.10 -1.91 -22.63
C VAL A 411 16.37 -1.06 -22.74
N VAL A 412 16.41 0.13 -22.13
CA VAL A 412 17.61 0.97 -22.13
C VAL A 412 18.79 0.24 -21.51
N SER A 413 18.58 -0.46 -20.39
CA SER A 413 19.64 -1.27 -19.75
C SER A 413 20.15 -2.39 -20.66
N LEU A 414 19.28 -3.08 -21.41
CA LEU A 414 19.67 -4.10 -22.36
C LEU A 414 20.45 -3.50 -23.55
N ILE A 415 20.05 -2.32 -24.05
CA ILE A 415 20.77 -1.61 -25.12
C ILE A 415 22.17 -1.22 -24.64
N ILE A 416 22.28 -0.60 -23.44
CA ILE A 416 23.55 -0.23 -22.83
C ILE A 416 24.44 -1.47 -22.66
N PHE A 417 23.87 -2.56 -22.14
CA PHE A 417 24.58 -3.84 -22.00
C PHE A 417 25.11 -4.34 -23.33
N TYR A 418 24.27 -4.47 -24.35
CA TYR A 418 24.67 -4.97 -25.65
C TYR A 418 25.74 -4.09 -26.31
N THR A 419 25.56 -2.78 -26.27
CA THR A 419 26.50 -1.81 -26.86
C THR A 419 27.83 -1.85 -26.14
N SER A 420 27.84 -1.87 -24.79
CA SER A 420 29.06 -1.98 -23.99
C SER A 420 29.81 -3.28 -24.25
N TYR A 421 29.08 -4.40 -24.34
CA TYR A 421 29.67 -5.70 -24.66
C TYR A 421 30.33 -5.70 -26.06
N ARG A 422 29.64 -5.17 -27.08
CA ARG A 422 30.14 -5.13 -28.47
C ARG A 422 31.34 -4.21 -28.64
N LEU A 423 31.30 -3.02 -28.08
CA LEU A 423 32.32 -2.00 -28.28
C LEU A 423 33.58 -2.22 -27.42
N PHE A 424 33.42 -2.71 -26.19
CA PHE A 424 34.49 -2.78 -25.21
C PHE A 424 34.67 -4.20 -24.64
N GLY A 425 33.61 -4.86 -24.19
CA GLY A 425 33.70 -6.15 -23.50
C GLY A 425 34.42 -7.22 -24.33
N LYS A 426 34.00 -7.40 -25.58
CA LYS A 426 34.59 -8.40 -26.48
C LYS A 426 36.08 -8.12 -26.76
N LYS A 427 36.48 -6.84 -26.88
CA LYS A 427 37.87 -6.43 -27.10
C LYS A 427 38.76 -6.65 -25.86
N ASN A 428 38.15 -6.62 -24.67
CA ASN A 428 38.85 -6.79 -23.39
C ASN A 428 38.69 -8.21 -22.81
N GLY A 429 38.46 -9.21 -23.65
CA GLY A 429 38.45 -10.63 -23.25
C GLY A 429 37.18 -11.11 -22.55
N VAL A 430 36.08 -10.31 -22.54
CA VAL A 430 34.80 -10.79 -22.04
C VAL A 430 34.17 -11.75 -23.04
N LEU A 431 34.13 -13.01 -22.69
CA LEU A 431 33.45 -14.04 -23.47
C LEU A 431 31.96 -14.08 -23.14
N PHE A 432 31.14 -14.42 -24.14
CA PHE A 432 29.69 -14.52 -23.97
C PHE A 432 29.28 -15.53 -22.88
N ASP A 433 30.06 -16.63 -22.77
CA ASP A 433 29.82 -17.65 -21.75
C ASP A 433 30.04 -17.15 -20.31
N MET A 434 30.86 -16.12 -20.12
CA MET A 434 31.10 -15.50 -18.82
C MET A 434 29.87 -14.71 -18.30
N LEU A 435 28.93 -14.38 -19.18
CA LEU A 435 27.75 -13.57 -18.87
C LEU A 435 26.59 -14.38 -18.23
N GLY A 436 26.71 -15.72 -18.18
CA GLY A 436 25.65 -16.60 -17.65
C GLY A 436 24.39 -16.66 -18.51
N LEU A 437 24.49 -16.28 -19.79
CA LEU A 437 23.36 -16.22 -20.74
C LEU A 437 23.09 -17.54 -21.45
N ARG A 438 24.09 -18.42 -21.50
CA ARG A 438 23.98 -19.67 -22.30
C ARG A 438 23.10 -20.69 -21.60
N ILE A 439 21.94 -20.98 -22.19
CA ILE A 439 20.95 -21.93 -21.68
C ILE A 439 20.30 -22.69 -22.86
N LYS A 440 20.05 -23.99 -22.69
CA LYS A 440 19.26 -24.78 -23.66
C LYS A 440 17.78 -24.52 -23.48
N ARG A 441 16.97 -24.64 -24.52
CA ARG A 441 15.51 -24.43 -24.45
C ARG A 441 14.84 -25.32 -23.39
N SER A 442 15.25 -26.60 -23.29
CA SER A 442 14.73 -27.52 -22.27
C SER A 442 15.10 -27.12 -20.83
N GLU A 443 16.28 -26.53 -20.62
CA GLU A 443 16.71 -26.01 -19.32
C GLU A 443 15.96 -24.72 -18.98
N LEU A 444 15.73 -23.84 -19.95
CA LEU A 444 14.93 -22.62 -19.77
C LEU A 444 13.49 -22.95 -19.36
N LEU A 445 12.87 -23.94 -20.01
CA LEU A 445 11.53 -24.41 -19.63
C LEU A 445 11.51 -24.95 -18.20
N ARG A 446 12.51 -25.77 -17.80
CA ARG A 446 12.63 -26.26 -16.41
C ARG A 446 12.84 -25.13 -15.43
N THR A 447 13.63 -24.12 -15.77
CA THR A 447 13.84 -22.92 -14.93
C THR A 447 12.53 -22.17 -14.74
N PHE A 448 11.74 -22.01 -15.79
CA PHE A 448 10.42 -21.39 -15.72
C PHE A 448 9.45 -22.21 -14.86
N LEU A 449 9.38 -23.53 -15.06
CA LEU A 449 8.54 -24.41 -14.24
C LEU A 449 8.95 -24.37 -12.76
N LEU A 450 10.25 -24.33 -12.47
CA LEU A 450 10.74 -24.20 -11.09
C LEU A 450 10.28 -22.86 -10.48
N ALA A 451 10.38 -21.77 -11.21
CA ALA A 451 9.92 -20.46 -10.75
C ALA A 451 8.41 -20.44 -10.45
N ILE A 452 7.60 -21.05 -11.32
CA ILE A 452 6.15 -21.21 -11.10
C ILE A 452 5.87 -22.04 -9.85
N MET A 453 6.58 -23.16 -9.65
CA MET A 453 6.39 -24.01 -8.45
C MET A 453 6.75 -23.27 -7.16
N ILE A 454 7.86 -22.54 -7.14
CA ILE A 454 8.27 -21.73 -5.99
C ILE A 454 7.23 -20.64 -5.70
N PHE A 455 6.76 -19.95 -6.74
CA PHE A 455 5.69 -18.96 -6.62
C PHE A 455 4.41 -19.58 -6.08
N ALA A 456 4.00 -20.75 -6.59
CA ALA A 456 2.80 -21.43 -6.14
C ALA A 456 2.89 -21.82 -4.65
N ILE A 457 4.03 -22.35 -4.20
CA ILE A 457 4.26 -22.67 -2.78
C ILE A 457 4.20 -21.40 -1.92
N TYR A 458 4.83 -20.31 -2.36
CA TYR A 458 4.78 -19.03 -1.67
C TYR A 458 3.34 -18.49 -1.56
N TYR A 459 2.60 -18.54 -2.66
CA TYR A 459 1.20 -18.10 -2.72
C TYR A 459 0.28 -18.94 -1.84
N ILE A 460 0.44 -20.27 -1.87
CA ILE A 460 -0.35 -21.19 -1.04
C ILE A 460 -0.08 -20.93 0.45
N LEU A 461 1.19 -20.73 0.84
CA LEU A 461 1.53 -20.42 2.23
C LEU A 461 0.89 -19.10 2.67
N LEU A 462 0.99 -18.05 1.86
CA LEU A 462 0.37 -16.76 2.13
C LEU A 462 -1.15 -16.89 2.31
N PHE A 463 -1.79 -17.61 1.41
CA PHE A 463 -3.23 -17.83 1.45
C PHE A 463 -3.65 -18.67 2.68
N THR A 464 -2.87 -19.70 3.01
CA THR A 464 -3.10 -20.54 4.20
C THR A 464 -2.99 -19.70 5.49
N ILE A 465 -1.98 -18.85 5.59
CA ILE A 465 -1.80 -17.93 6.74
C ILE A 465 -3.00 -16.98 6.85
N TYR A 466 -3.43 -16.40 5.74
CA TYR A 466 -4.61 -15.53 5.75
C TYR A 466 -5.86 -16.28 6.19
N PHE A 467 -6.09 -17.47 5.66
CA PHE A 467 -7.25 -18.28 6.01
C PHE A 467 -7.28 -18.68 7.50
N LEU A 468 -6.12 -19.06 8.06
CA LEU A 468 -6.03 -19.50 9.46
C LEU A 468 -6.07 -18.34 10.47
N PHE A 469 -5.42 -17.23 10.15
CA PHE A 469 -5.15 -16.16 11.12
C PHE A 469 -5.84 -14.82 10.76
N HIS A 470 -6.47 -14.74 9.60
CA HIS A 470 -7.06 -13.51 9.07
C HIS A 470 -6.05 -12.34 9.04
N VAL A 471 -4.81 -12.66 8.68
CA VAL A 471 -3.67 -11.72 8.61
C VAL A 471 -2.98 -11.88 7.27
N ASP A 472 -2.87 -10.79 6.52
CA ASP A 472 -1.95 -10.72 5.39
C ASP A 472 -0.63 -10.12 5.88
N TYR A 473 0.47 -10.87 5.78
CA TYR A 473 1.77 -10.42 6.27
C TYR A 473 2.55 -9.57 5.26
N ARG A 474 2.03 -9.36 4.06
CA ARG A 474 2.68 -8.49 3.05
C ARG A 474 2.43 -7.03 3.39
N ILE A 475 3.18 -6.48 4.32
CA ILE A 475 3.02 -5.08 4.71
C ILE A 475 3.73 -4.18 3.70
N PHE A 476 2.96 -3.23 3.17
CA PHE A 476 3.48 -2.05 2.51
C PHE A 476 2.69 -0.83 2.97
N PHE A 477 3.36 0.31 3.13
CA PHE A 477 2.74 1.59 3.47
C PHE A 477 1.61 2.02 2.54
N ILE A 478 1.51 1.39 1.36
CA ILE A 478 0.60 1.81 0.30
C ILE A 478 -0.70 1.02 0.31
N GLY A 479 -0.76 -0.09 1.03
CA GLY A 479 -1.95 -0.92 1.13
C GLY A 479 -1.73 -2.33 0.63
N ILE A 480 -2.56 -3.24 1.08
CA ILE A 480 -2.48 -4.65 0.77
C ILE A 480 -3.85 -5.15 0.38
N ARG A 481 -3.90 -5.87 -0.71
CA ARG A 481 -5.07 -6.61 -1.18
C ARG A 481 -4.74 -8.10 -1.13
N ILE A 482 -5.64 -8.91 -0.63
CA ILE A 482 -5.51 -10.36 -0.75
C ILE A 482 -5.43 -10.72 -2.23
N PHE A 483 -4.40 -11.47 -2.58
CA PHE A 483 -4.18 -11.87 -3.96
C PHE A 483 -5.11 -13.03 -4.33
N ARG A 484 -6.31 -12.71 -4.78
CA ARG A 484 -7.35 -13.69 -5.15
C ARG A 484 -7.04 -14.37 -6.49
N PRO A 485 -7.67 -15.52 -6.80
CA PRO A 485 -7.45 -16.22 -8.06
C PRO A 485 -7.62 -15.36 -9.31
N VAL A 486 -8.60 -14.44 -9.33
CA VAL A 486 -8.79 -13.50 -10.45
C VAL A 486 -7.57 -12.60 -10.69
N MET A 487 -6.77 -12.32 -9.65
CA MET A 487 -5.55 -11.52 -9.76
C MET A 487 -4.42 -12.29 -10.46
N LEU A 488 -4.49 -13.64 -10.55
CA LEU A 488 -3.54 -14.44 -11.33
C LEU A 488 -3.63 -14.11 -12.83
N LEU A 489 -4.83 -13.77 -13.33
CA LEU A 489 -4.99 -13.30 -14.71
C LEU A 489 -4.23 -11.98 -14.93
N LEU A 490 -4.30 -11.07 -13.96
CA LEU A 490 -3.52 -9.82 -14.02
C LEU A 490 -2.01 -10.09 -13.92
N LEU A 491 -1.59 -11.06 -13.11
CA LEU A 491 -0.18 -11.44 -13.05
C LEU A 491 0.32 -11.93 -14.41
N VAL A 492 -0.46 -12.75 -15.12
CA VAL A 492 -0.14 -13.20 -16.49
C VAL A 492 -0.07 -12.01 -17.45
N LEU A 493 -0.92 -11.00 -17.29
CA LEU A 493 -0.92 -9.80 -18.14
C LEU A 493 0.29 -8.88 -17.88
N TYR A 494 0.62 -8.64 -16.61
CA TYR A 494 1.64 -7.66 -16.22
C TYR A 494 3.06 -8.23 -16.14
N ALA A 495 3.24 -9.46 -15.62
CA ALA A 495 4.56 -10.02 -15.33
C ALA A 495 5.48 -10.12 -16.56
N PRO A 496 5.03 -10.51 -17.77
CA PRO A 496 5.90 -10.57 -18.95
C PRO A 496 6.52 -9.21 -19.31
N LEU A 497 5.76 -8.12 -19.12
CA LEU A 497 6.22 -6.76 -19.41
C LEU A 497 7.21 -6.27 -18.34
N PHE A 498 6.95 -6.54 -17.09
CA PHE A 498 7.88 -6.26 -16.00
C PHE A 498 9.15 -7.12 -16.08
N PHE A 499 9.06 -8.35 -16.58
CA PHE A 499 10.18 -9.29 -16.65
C PHE A 499 11.39 -8.72 -17.40
N ILE A 500 11.18 -7.84 -18.38
CA ILE A 500 12.26 -7.14 -19.11
C ILE A 500 13.17 -6.40 -18.14
N PHE A 501 12.60 -5.68 -17.17
CA PHE A 501 13.35 -4.97 -16.14
C PHE A 501 14.09 -5.93 -15.20
N PHE A 502 13.42 -6.99 -14.72
CA PHE A 502 14.02 -7.95 -13.81
C PHE A 502 15.19 -8.70 -14.48
N LEU A 503 15.02 -9.12 -15.72
CA LEU A 503 16.07 -9.78 -16.48
C LEU A 503 17.27 -8.84 -16.72
N SER A 504 17.02 -7.61 -17.15
CA SER A 504 18.08 -6.62 -17.38
C SER A 504 18.87 -6.33 -16.08
N ASN A 505 18.19 -6.28 -14.94
CA ASN A 505 18.83 -6.11 -13.63
C ASN A 505 19.72 -7.30 -13.27
N SER A 506 19.23 -8.54 -13.43
CA SER A 506 20.04 -9.75 -13.19
C SER A 506 21.26 -9.82 -14.10
N LEU A 507 21.08 -9.49 -15.39
CA LEU A 507 22.17 -9.47 -16.35
C LEU A 507 23.22 -8.42 -16.01
N ARG A 508 22.81 -7.24 -15.54
CA ARG A 508 23.74 -6.21 -15.08
C ARG A 508 24.59 -6.71 -13.91
N ILE A 509 23.97 -7.31 -12.90
CA ILE A 509 24.63 -7.71 -11.66
C ILE A 509 25.51 -8.93 -11.86
N ASN A 510 24.98 -9.98 -12.49
CA ASN A 510 25.65 -11.26 -12.61
C ASN A 510 26.46 -11.39 -13.90
N GLY A 511 26.12 -10.59 -14.93
CA GLY A 511 26.73 -10.64 -16.25
C GLY A 511 27.69 -9.49 -16.56
N THR A 512 27.57 -8.29 -15.94
CA THR A 512 28.45 -7.15 -16.26
C THR A 512 29.16 -6.52 -15.07
N MET A 513 28.64 -6.69 -13.87
CA MET A 513 29.22 -6.12 -12.64
C MET A 513 29.81 -7.18 -11.70
N ARG A 514 29.97 -8.41 -12.18
CA ARG A 514 30.49 -9.53 -11.40
C ARG A 514 32.03 -9.62 -11.53
N PHE A 515 32.71 -8.89 -10.66
CA PHE A 515 34.19 -8.84 -10.59
C PHE A 515 34.77 -9.75 -9.49
N SER A 516 33.94 -10.49 -8.77
CA SER A 516 34.30 -11.48 -7.76
C SER A 516 33.22 -12.56 -7.70
N ASN A 517 33.60 -13.79 -7.39
CA ASN A 517 32.65 -14.88 -7.12
C ASN A 517 32.23 -14.91 -5.63
N ASP A 518 32.87 -14.14 -4.77
CA ASP A 518 32.55 -14.08 -3.37
C ASP A 518 31.28 -13.25 -3.14
N LEU A 519 30.35 -13.80 -2.36
CA LEU A 519 29.15 -13.12 -1.86
C LEU A 519 29.56 -12.10 -0.78
N GLN A 520 30.11 -10.98 -1.21
CA GLN A 520 30.45 -9.89 -0.30
C GLN A 520 29.22 -9.00 -0.11
N TRP A 521 28.68 -8.95 1.12
CA TRP A 521 27.52 -8.13 1.45
C TRP A 521 27.69 -6.65 1.04
N LYS A 522 28.91 -6.11 1.09
CA LYS A 522 29.23 -4.75 0.64
C LYS A 522 28.97 -4.57 -0.86
N THR A 523 29.33 -5.56 -1.68
CA THR A 523 29.09 -5.55 -3.12
C THR A 523 27.59 -5.62 -3.42
N LEU A 524 26.85 -6.48 -2.71
CA LEU A 524 25.39 -6.59 -2.87
C LEU A 524 24.67 -5.30 -2.43
N PHE A 525 25.10 -4.69 -1.34
CA PHE A 525 24.58 -3.40 -0.89
C PHE A 525 24.83 -2.30 -1.93
N PHE A 526 26.03 -2.22 -2.49
CA PHE A 526 26.35 -1.29 -3.58
C PHE A 526 25.48 -1.54 -4.81
N HIS A 527 25.25 -2.80 -5.19
CA HIS A 527 24.34 -3.15 -6.29
C HIS A 527 22.89 -2.73 -5.99
N GLY A 528 22.44 -2.87 -4.76
CA GLY A 528 21.13 -2.39 -4.30
C GLY A 528 21.00 -0.88 -4.44
N LEU A 529 21.96 -0.12 -3.96
CA LEU A 529 22.01 1.34 -4.15
C LEU A 529 22.04 1.71 -5.64
N ALA A 530 22.89 1.05 -6.41
CA ALA A 530 23.01 1.27 -7.84
C ALA A 530 21.70 1.06 -8.61
N THR A 531 20.89 0.09 -8.16
CA THR A 531 19.59 -0.22 -8.78
C THR A 531 18.53 0.83 -8.41
N SER A 532 18.57 1.35 -7.19
CA SER A 532 17.54 2.22 -6.61
C SER A 532 17.85 3.72 -6.70
N ILE A 533 19.11 4.12 -6.99
CA ILE A 533 19.57 5.51 -6.89
C ILE A 533 18.76 6.48 -7.75
N GLY A 534 18.34 6.08 -8.95
CA GLY A 534 17.52 6.94 -9.82
C GLY A 534 16.19 7.31 -9.17
N LEU A 535 15.51 6.35 -8.54
CA LEU A 535 14.25 6.60 -7.83
C LEU A 535 14.46 7.31 -6.49
N LEU A 536 15.58 7.04 -5.79
CA LEU A 536 15.97 7.80 -4.59
C LEU A 536 16.16 9.28 -4.89
N LEU A 537 16.76 9.63 -6.05
CA LEU A 537 16.90 11.02 -6.48
C LEU A 537 15.55 11.73 -6.62
N ILE A 538 14.51 11.04 -7.14
CA ILE A 538 13.16 11.60 -7.23
C ILE A 538 12.63 11.93 -5.83
N ILE A 539 12.73 10.98 -4.89
CA ILE A 539 12.31 11.19 -3.50
C ILE A 539 13.08 12.39 -2.90
N CYS A 540 14.40 12.44 -3.08
CA CYS A 540 15.22 13.53 -2.57
C CYS A 540 14.79 14.88 -3.15
N ILE A 541 14.62 14.99 -4.46
CA ILE A 541 14.17 16.24 -5.12
C ILE A 541 12.81 16.67 -4.56
N GLN A 542 11.85 15.74 -4.51
CA GLN A 542 10.50 16.01 -4.01
C GLN A 542 10.51 16.59 -2.60
N TYR A 543 11.19 15.91 -1.67
CA TYR A 543 11.14 16.26 -0.26
C TYR A 543 12.09 17.39 0.13
N VAL A 544 13.26 17.50 -0.50
CA VAL A 544 14.14 18.68 -0.31
C VAL A 544 13.43 19.95 -0.77
N THR A 545 12.74 19.92 -1.92
CA THR A 545 11.93 21.04 -2.37
C THR A 545 10.80 21.33 -1.39
N PHE A 546 10.07 20.30 -0.95
CA PHE A 546 8.97 20.43 0.00
C PHE A 546 9.41 21.09 1.31
N PHE A 547 10.48 20.62 1.92
CA PHE A 547 10.97 21.19 3.19
C PHE A 547 11.54 22.60 3.05
N LYS A 548 12.04 22.99 1.86
CA LYS A 548 12.54 24.33 1.61
C LYS A 548 11.44 25.33 1.26
N THR A 549 10.41 24.91 0.53
CA THR A 549 9.42 25.80 -0.09
C THR A 549 7.99 25.62 0.45
N GLY A 550 7.74 24.56 1.23
CA GLY A 550 6.39 24.18 1.69
C GLY A 550 5.53 23.54 0.59
N THR A 551 6.04 23.39 -0.64
CA THR A 551 5.32 22.78 -1.75
C THR A 551 6.17 21.71 -2.41
N VAL A 552 5.56 20.57 -2.75
CA VAL A 552 6.24 19.48 -3.45
C VAL A 552 6.67 19.88 -4.86
N PHE A 553 7.77 19.31 -5.35
CA PHE A 553 8.28 19.63 -6.69
C PHE A 553 7.31 19.17 -7.79
N TRP A 554 6.85 17.90 -7.74
CA TRP A 554 5.85 17.36 -8.68
C TRP A 554 4.46 17.37 -8.05
N THR A 555 3.71 18.44 -8.22
CA THR A 555 2.34 18.56 -7.70
C THR A 555 1.39 17.54 -8.35
N ASP A 556 1.38 17.41 -9.67
CA ASP A 556 0.51 16.46 -10.37
C ASP A 556 0.95 15.01 -10.22
N GLY A 557 2.25 14.79 -10.00
CA GLY A 557 2.89 13.49 -9.85
C GLY A 557 3.07 13.02 -8.40
N TRP A 558 2.69 13.78 -7.38
CA TRP A 558 3.03 13.52 -5.99
C TRP A 558 2.58 12.13 -5.49
N LEU A 559 1.42 11.64 -5.93
CA LEU A 559 0.96 10.29 -5.58
C LEU A 559 1.84 9.19 -6.17
N TYR A 560 2.41 9.39 -7.34
CA TYR A 560 3.35 8.46 -7.95
C TYR A 560 4.69 8.48 -7.19
N VAL A 561 5.14 9.65 -6.73
CA VAL A 561 6.34 9.74 -5.88
C VAL A 561 6.11 9.01 -4.55
N ASN A 562 4.94 9.11 -3.95
CA ASN A 562 4.61 8.37 -2.72
C ASN A 562 4.66 6.83 -2.90
N LEU A 563 4.40 6.29 -4.11
CA LEU A 563 4.58 4.87 -4.38
C LEU A 563 6.04 4.42 -4.23
N LEU A 564 6.98 5.31 -4.44
CA LEU A 564 8.41 5.00 -4.38
C LEU A 564 8.85 4.56 -2.98
N PHE A 565 8.14 4.94 -1.92
CA PHE A 565 8.40 4.41 -0.57
C PHE A 565 8.24 2.89 -0.48
N GLY A 566 7.39 2.29 -1.31
CA GLY A 566 7.25 0.83 -1.42
C GLY A 566 8.14 0.23 -2.52
N VAL A 567 8.27 0.90 -3.66
CA VAL A 567 9.00 0.39 -4.83
C VAL A 567 10.52 0.39 -4.61
N VAL A 568 11.07 1.46 -4.03
CA VAL A 568 12.53 1.59 -3.82
C VAL A 568 13.11 0.46 -2.95
N PRO A 569 12.54 0.10 -1.79
CA PRO A 569 13.04 -1.04 -1.02
C PRO A 569 12.98 -2.35 -1.82
N MET A 570 11.91 -2.59 -2.59
CA MET A 570 11.80 -3.81 -3.40
C MET A 570 12.94 -3.93 -4.41
N ILE A 571 13.21 -2.88 -5.18
CA ILE A 571 14.29 -2.91 -6.17
C ILE A 571 15.68 -2.87 -5.54
N PHE A 572 15.84 -2.30 -4.35
CA PHE A 572 17.08 -2.36 -3.59
C PHE A 572 17.47 -3.80 -3.23
N PHE A 573 16.49 -4.65 -2.89
CA PHE A 573 16.76 -6.05 -2.53
C PHE A 573 16.85 -7.00 -3.73
N LEU A 574 16.44 -6.61 -4.94
CA LEU A 574 16.54 -7.46 -6.13
C LEU A 574 17.94 -8.05 -6.39
N PRO A 575 19.04 -7.28 -6.31
CA PRO A 575 20.39 -7.79 -6.51
C PRO A 575 20.76 -8.94 -5.59
N PHE A 576 20.29 -8.92 -4.34
CA PHE A 576 20.57 -9.97 -3.37
C PHE A 576 19.96 -11.30 -3.85
N PHE A 577 18.68 -11.29 -4.23
CA PHE A 577 18.01 -12.48 -4.76
C PHE A 577 18.63 -12.93 -6.08
N HIS A 578 18.84 -12.02 -7.03
CA HIS A 578 19.40 -12.33 -8.34
C HIS A 578 20.79 -12.99 -8.22
N ASN A 579 21.62 -12.50 -7.32
CA ASN A 579 22.94 -13.07 -7.09
C ASN A 579 22.85 -14.46 -6.43
N TYR A 580 22.03 -14.63 -5.37
CA TYR A 580 21.85 -15.92 -4.72
C TYR A 580 21.37 -17.00 -5.71
N PHE A 581 20.36 -16.72 -6.54
CA PHE A 581 19.85 -17.67 -7.51
C PHE A 581 20.84 -17.93 -8.64
N PHE A 582 21.63 -16.92 -9.02
CA PHE A 582 22.72 -17.11 -9.97
C PHE A 582 23.80 -18.07 -9.42
N GLN A 583 24.18 -17.91 -8.15
CA GLN A 583 25.14 -18.82 -7.50
C GLN A 583 24.64 -20.28 -7.45
N MET A 584 23.34 -20.49 -7.43
CA MET A 584 22.75 -21.85 -7.44
C MET A 584 22.73 -22.49 -8.83
N THR A 585 22.60 -21.68 -9.89
CA THR A 585 22.30 -22.20 -11.24
C THR A 585 23.33 -21.86 -12.30
N GLY A 586 24.27 -20.95 -12.03
CA GLY A 586 25.23 -20.44 -13.01
C GLY A 586 24.62 -19.65 -14.17
N THR A 587 23.30 -19.33 -14.10
CA THR A 587 22.58 -18.62 -15.17
C THR A 587 21.79 -17.43 -14.62
N VAL A 588 21.54 -16.42 -15.46
CA VAL A 588 20.88 -15.16 -15.06
C VAL A 588 19.35 -15.23 -14.99
N TYR A 589 18.71 -16.38 -15.23
CA TYR A 589 17.27 -16.46 -15.50
C TYR A 589 16.40 -16.75 -14.28
N LEU A 590 16.82 -17.66 -13.38
CA LEU A 590 15.97 -18.13 -12.27
C LEU A 590 15.59 -16.99 -11.31
N GLY A 591 16.56 -16.16 -10.94
CA GLY A 591 16.33 -15.02 -10.04
C GLY A 591 15.25 -14.08 -10.54
N PRO A 592 15.38 -13.53 -11.77
CA PRO A 592 14.33 -12.68 -12.36
C PRO A 592 12.97 -13.34 -12.44
N MET A 593 12.87 -14.63 -12.79
CA MET A 593 11.59 -15.33 -12.89
C MET A 593 10.89 -15.41 -11.53
N ILE A 594 11.59 -15.81 -10.47
CA ILE A 594 11.01 -15.91 -9.12
C ILE A 594 10.65 -14.52 -8.60
N THR A 595 11.59 -13.58 -8.65
CA THR A 595 11.37 -12.24 -8.07
C THR A 595 10.33 -11.46 -8.86
N CYS A 596 10.24 -11.61 -10.17
CA CYS A 596 9.19 -10.99 -10.97
C CYS A 596 7.81 -11.47 -10.50
N LEU A 597 7.60 -12.78 -10.38
CA LEU A 597 6.30 -13.34 -9.96
C LEU A 597 5.93 -12.87 -8.54
N VAL A 598 6.84 -12.98 -7.56
CA VAL A 598 6.57 -12.64 -6.16
C VAL A 598 6.38 -11.12 -5.97
N PHE A 599 7.25 -10.30 -6.56
CA PHE A 599 7.22 -8.85 -6.37
C PHE A 599 6.09 -8.19 -7.16
N ILE A 600 5.81 -8.68 -8.39
CA ILE A 600 4.68 -8.15 -9.16
C ILE A 600 3.35 -8.59 -8.54
N MET A 601 3.24 -9.81 -7.99
CA MET A 601 2.07 -10.18 -7.17
C MET A 601 1.85 -9.16 -6.03
N SER A 602 2.91 -8.80 -5.29
CA SER A 602 2.82 -7.79 -4.22
C SER A 602 2.43 -6.41 -4.75
N LEU A 603 3.01 -6.00 -5.88
CA LEU A 603 2.69 -4.73 -6.53
C LEU A 603 1.23 -4.68 -7.01
N LEU A 604 0.73 -5.74 -7.63
CA LEU A 604 -0.66 -5.84 -8.07
C LEU A 604 -1.66 -5.80 -6.89
N SER A 605 -1.23 -6.21 -5.71
CA SER A 605 -2.03 -6.17 -4.49
C SER A 605 -2.16 -4.77 -3.88
N ASN A 606 -1.32 -3.81 -4.27
CA ASN A 606 -1.15 -2.53 -3.57
C ASN A 606 -1.85 -1.34 -4.22
N THR A 607 -2.81 -1.55 -5.11
CA THR A 607 -3.44 -0.43 -5.82
C THR A 607 -4.88 -0.72 -6.23
N VAL A 608 -5.55 0.32 -6.69
CA VAL A 608 -6.88 0.23 -7.30
C VAL A 608 -6.85 -0.68 -8.54
N CYS A 609 -7.94 -1.40 -8.76
CA CYS A 609 -8.08 -2.30 -9.90
C CYS A 609 -9.51 -2.19 -10.45
N TYR A 610 -9.66 -1.58 -11.61
CA TYR A 610 -10.96 -1.28 -12.23
C TYR A 610 -11.41 -2.42 -13.14
N ILE A 611 -11.43 -3.67 -12.65
CA ILE A 611 -11.95 -4.81 -13.40
C ILE A 611 -13.47 -4.86 -13.33
N PRO A 612 -14.16 -5.28 -14.42
CA PRO A 612 -15.60 -5.41 -14.46
C PRO A 612 -16.08 -6.70 -13.76
N ILE A 613 -16.00 -6.70 -12.42
CA ILE A 613 -16.47 -7.78 -11.53
C ILE A 613 -17.16 -7.17 -10.32
#